data_16e1d603d876fde79b0c878e1cd3180c
#
_entry.id   16e1d603d876fde79b0c878e1cd3180c
#
_cell.length_a   1.000
_cell.length_b   1.000
_cell.length_c   1.000
_cell.angle_alpha   90.00
_cell.angle_beta   90.00
_cell.angle_gamma   90.00
#
_symmetry.space_group_name_H-M   'P 1'
#
loop_
_entity.id
_entity.type
_entity.pdbx_description
1 polymer ?
#
loop_
_entity_poly.entity_id
_entity_poly.type
_entity_poly.pdbx_seq_one_letter_code
_entity_poly.pdbx_strand_id
1 'polypeptide(L)'
;MTAANASVLPETPVPFKSGTGAIDNDTVYIGLGSAGTAWYKLDTQAKDKKWKALAAFPGGPRDQATSAFIDGNLYVFGGIGKNSEGLTQVFNDVHKYNPKTNSWVKLMSHAPVGMAGHVTFVHNGKAYVTGGVNQNIFNGYFEDLNEAGKDQTAVDKINAHYFDKKAEDYFFNKFLLSFDPSTQQWSYAGESPWYGTAGAAVVNKGDKTWLINGEAKPGLRTDAVFELDFTGNNLKWNKLAPVSSPDGVAGGFAGVSNDSLIFAGGAGFKGSRENYQNGKNYAHEGLKKSYSADIHLWHNGKWDKSGELSQGRAYGVSLPWNNSLLIIGGETAGGKAVTDSVLITVKDNKVTVQN
;
A
#
# COMPACT_ATOMS: atom_id res chain seq x y z
N MET A 1 -39.12 -2.95 -9.74
CA MET A 1 -38.23 -1.85 -9.39
C MET A 1 -37.12 -2.46 -8.53
N THR A 2 -35.96 -2.73 -9.12
CA THR A 2 -34.77 -3.16 -8.40
C THR A 2 -34.31 -1.97 -7.57
N ALA A 3 -34.34 -2.11 -6.24
CA ALA A 3 -33.72 -1.11 -5.36
C ALA A 3 -32.27 -0.92 -5.82
N ALA A 4 -31.93 0.29 -6.24
CA ALA A 4 -30.55 0.66 -6.48
C ALA A 4 -29.81 0.39 -5.17
N ASN A 5 -28.84 -0.52 -5.17
CA ASN A 5 -27.97 -0.75 -4.02
C ASN A 5 -27.34 0.61 -3.68
N ALA A 6 -27.67 1.15 -2.49
CA ALA A 6 -27.05 2.36 -2.03
C ALA A 6 -25.53 2.11 -1.97
N SER A 7 -24.74 3.00 -2.58
CA SER A 7 -23.29 2.91 -2.53
C SER A 7 -22.81 2.89 -1.07
N VAL A 8 -21.76 2.14 -0.79
CA VAL A 8 -21.18 1.99 0.56
C VAL A 8 -20.82 3.34 1.17
N LEU A 9 -20.09 4.15 0.41
CA LEU A 9 -19.77 5.54 0.72
C LEU A 9 -20.05 6.42 -0.52
N PRO A 10 -20.20 7.73 -0.35
CA PRO A 10 -20.19 8.65 -1.49
C PRO A 10 -18.91 8.48 -2.31
N GLU A 11 -19.04 8.67 -3.63
CA GLU A 11 -17.87 8.69 -4.51
C GLU A 11 -16.80 9.68 -4.01
N THR A 12 -15.53 9.32 -4.17
CA THR A 12 -14.42 10.23 -3.81
C THR A 12 -14.48 11.49 -4.70
N PRO A 13 -14.06 12.66 -4.18
CA PRO A 13 -14.14 13.93 -4.93
C PRO A 13 -13.36 13.93 -6.25
N VAL A 14 -12.38 13.06 -6.37
CA VAL A 14 -11.57 12.83 -7.58
C VAL A 14 -11.34 11.33 -7.76
N PRO A 15 -11.09 10.84 -8.98
CA PRO A 15 -10.63 9.47 -9.20
C PRO A 15 -9.37 9.22 -8.37
N PHE A 16 -9.37 8.16 -7.55
CA PHE A 16 -8.41 8.01 -6.45
C PHE A 16 -7.62 6.71 -6.55
N LYS A 17 -6.30 6.81 -6.76
CA LYS A 17 -5.35 5.69 -6.76
C LYS A 17 -3.98 6.14 -6.25
N SER A 18 -3.15 5.18 -5.82
CA SER A 18 -1.77 5.37 -5.37
C SER A 18 -1.60 6.39 -4.24
N GLY A 19 -2.71 6.78 -3.61
CA GLY A 19 -2.74 7.61 -2.42
C GLY A 19 -2.69 6.78 -1.14
N THR A 20 -3.06 7.42 -0.05
CA THR A 20 -3.10 6.80 1.27
C THR A 20 -4.33 7.25 2.05
N GLY A 21 -4.64 6.54 3.11
CA GLY A 21 -5.74 6.88 3.99
C GLY A 21 -5.62 6.24 5.36
N ALA A 22 -6.37 6.77 6.29
CA ALA A 22 -6.50 6.24 7.64
C ALA A 22 -7.93 6.45 8.15
N ILE A 23 -8.28 5.77 9.22
CA ILE A 23 -9.57 5.93 9.88
C ILE A 23 -9.35 6.25 11.36
N ASP A 24 -10.12 7.21 11.87
CA ASP A 24 -10.23 7.50 13.29
C ASP A 24 -11.68 7.31 13.71
N ASN A 25 -11.95 6.24 14.41
CA ASN A 25 -13.31 5.78 14.74
C ASN A 25 -14.20 5.74 13.47
N ASP A 26 -15.09 6.70 13.32
CA ASP A 26 -16.02 6.80 12.18
C ASP A 26 -15.61 7.83 11.12
N THR A 27 -14.43 8.44 11.26
CA THR A 27 -13.95 9.43 10.29
C THR A 27 -12.85 8.83 9.40
N VAL A 28 -13.13 8.78 8.11
CA VAL A 28 -12.21 8.33 7.07
C VAL A 28 -11.43 9.53 6.54
N TYR A 29 -10.12 9.38 6.37
CA TYR A 29 -9.20 10.36 5.77
C TYR A 29 -8.54 9.72 4.55
N ILE A 30 -8.53 10.42 3.41
CA ILE A 30 -7.81 10.00 2.19
C ILE A 30 -7.10 11.19 1.57
N GLY A 31 -5.98 10.93 0.90
CA GLY A 31 -5.26 11.98 0.17
C GLY A 31 -4.06 11.46 -0.60
N LEU A 32 -3.38 12.36 -1.27
CA LEU A 32 -2.20 12.09 -2.11
C LEU A 32 -2.51 11.20 -3.32
N GLY A 33 -1.52 10.57 -3.91
CA GLY A 33 -1.70 9.80 -5.14
C GLY A 33 -2.27 10.68 -6.24
N SER A 34 -3.28 10.19 -6.95
CA SER A 34 -3.96 10.92 -8.01
C SER A 34 -4.73 12.17 -7.53
N ALA A 35 -4.94 12.34 -6.23
CA ALA A 35 -5.47 13.57 -5.63
C ALA A 35 -4.41 14.69 -5.50
N GLY A 36 -3.15 14.44 -5.87
CA GLY A 36 -2.06 15.42 -5.76
C GLY A 36 -1.72 15.75 -4.31
N THR A 37 -1.91 17.01 -3.89
CA THR A 37 -1.74 17.44 -2.49
C THR A 37 -3.05 17.47 -1.70
N ALA A 38 -4.18 17.19 -2.35
CA ALA A 38 -5.48 17.25 -1.71
C ALA A 38 -5.66 16.15 -0.66
N TRP A 39 -6.35 16.50 0.41
CA TRP A 39 -6.82 15.62 1.45
C TRP A 39 -8.28 15.85 1.71
N TYR A 40 -8.99 14.78 2.02
CA TYR A 40 -10.41 14.78 2.30
C TYR A 40 -10.72 13.96 3.54
N LYS A 41 -11.79 14.31 4.23
CA LYS A 41 -12.38 13.49 5.30
C LYS A 41 -13.85 13.24 5.05
N LEU A 42 -14.33 12.12 5.55
CA LEU A 42 -15.73 11.71 5.55
C LEU A 42 -16.12 11.20 6.93
N ASP A 43 -17.11 11.82 7.55
CA ASP A 43 -17.77 11.27 8.73
C ASP A 43 -18.82 10.26 8.27
N THR A 44 -18.58 8.98 8.57
CA THR A 44 -19.44 7.88 8.15
C THR A 44 -20.76 7.79 8.93
N GLN A 45 -20.87 8.47 10.07
CA GLN A 45 -22.09 8.55 10.89
C GLN A 45 -22.94 9.78 10.61
N ALA A 46 -22.41 10.74 9.84
CA ALA A 46 -23.17 11.92 9.47
C ALA A 46 -24.43 11.54 8.68
N LYS A 47 -25.55 12.21 8.98
CA LYS A 47 -26.83 12.01 8.27
C LYS A 47 -26.68 12.30 6.77
N ASP A 48 -25.92 13.34 6.45
CA ASP A 48 -25.59 13.73 5.06
C ASP A 48 -24.08 13.49 4.86
N LYS A 49 -23.75 12.28 4.41
CA LYS A 49 -22.37 11.86 4.20
C LYS A 49 -21.78 12.59 3.01
N LYS A 50 -20.81 13.47 3.26
CA LYS A 50 -20.11 14.24 2.24
C LYS A 50 -18.63 14.33 2.55
N TRP A 51 -17.82 14.13 1.53
CA TRP A 51 -16.39 14.40 1.62
C TRP A 51 -16.15 15.87 1.82
N LYS A 52 -15.33 16.22 2.79
CA LYS A 52 -14.91 17.58 3.11
C LYS A 52 -13.43 17.74 2.83
N ALA A 53 -13.07 18.77 2.06
CA ALA A 53 -11.67 19.11 1.80
C ALA A 53 -10.99 19.58 3.10
N LEU A 54 -9.74 19.18 3.26
CA LEU A 54 -8.85 19.55 4.34
C LEU A 54 -7.75 20.48 3.81
N ALA A 55 -6.92 21.02 4.72
CA ALA A 55 -5.72 21.73 4.33
C ALA A 55 -4.85 20.84 3.42
N ALA A 56 -4.35 21.42 2.33
CA ALA A 56 -3.50 20.70 1.38
C ALA A 56 -2.19 20.26 2.03
N PHE A 57 -1.69 19.11 1.60
CA PHE A 57 -0.43 18.55 2.07
C PHE A 57 0.77 19.43 1.63
N PRO A 58 1.61 19.89 2.56
CA PRO A 58 2.67 20.85 2.23
C PRO A 58 3.91 20.20 1.58
N GLY A 59 4.00 18.88 1.59
CA GLY A 59 5.17 18.15 1.07
C GLY A 59 5.16 17.91 -0.44
N GLY A 60 4.22 18.53 -1.18
CA GLY A 60 4.03 18.32 -2.62
C GLY A 60 3.28 17.01 -2.94
N PRO A 61 2.88 16.81 -4.21
CA PRO A 61 2.23 15.58 -4.65
C PRO A 61 3.11 14.36 -4.43
N ARG A 62 2.53 13.26 -3.94
CA ARG A 62 3.25 12.00 -3.68
C ARG A 62 2.39 10.80 -3.99
N ASP A 63 3.01 9.81 -4.62
CA ASP A 63 2.49 8.46 -4.76
C ASP A 63 3.11 7.54 -3.69
N GLN A 64 2.41 6.47 -3.34
CA GLN A 64 2.92 5.41 -2.47
C GLN A 64 3.42 5.87 -1.08
N ALA A 65 2.96 7.01 -0.60
CA ALA A 65 3.06 7.35 0.81
C ALA A 65 2.11 6.45 1.61
N THR A 66 2.40 6.27 2.89
CA THR A 66 1.49 5.60 3.83
C THR A 66 1.03 6.58 4.91
N SER A 67 -0.05 6.23 5.57
CA SER A 67 -0.55 7.05 6.68
C SER A 67 -1.08 6.19 7.83
N ALA A 68 -1.06 6.77 9.02
CA ALA A 68 -1.61 6.17 10.23
C ALA A 68 -2.23 7.25 11.11
N PHE A 69 -3.32 6.89 11.79
CA PHE A 69 -3.94 7.75 12.81
C PHE A 69 -3.48 7.30 14.19
N ILE A 70 -2.83 8.19 14.95
CA ILE A 70 -2.27 7.88 16.27
C ILE A 70 -2.53 9.08 17.19
N ASP A 71 -3.09 8.83 18.38
CA ASP A 71 -3.33 9.83 19.43
C ASP A 71 -3.98 11.13 18.90
N GLY A 72 -5.05 10.97 18.11
CA GLY A 72 -5.83 12.09 17.60
C GLY A 72 -5.18 12.87 16.45
N ASN A 73 -4.10 12.38 15.86
CA ASN A 73 -3.43 13.00 14.73
C ASN A 73 -3.19 12.02 13.59
N LEU A 74 -3.20 12.51 12.37
CA LEU A 74 -2.85 11.76 11.18
C LEU A 74 -1.35 11.98 10.86
N TYR A 75 -0.62 10.89 10.66
CA TYR A 75 0.77 10.92 10.25
C TYR A 75 0.90 10.39 8.83
N VAL A 76 1.73 11.03 8.02
CA VAL A 76 2.06 10.63 6.65
C VAL A 76 3.56 10.35 6.55
N PHE A 77 3.90 9.20 5.99
CA PHE A 77 5.25 8.68 5.90
C PHE A 77 5.71 8.57 4.45
N GLY A 78 6.77 9.28 4.09
CA GLY A 78 7.49 9.14 2.83
C GLY A 78 6.64 9.36 1.57
N GLY A 79 6.77 8.45 0.64
CA GLY A 79 6.19 8.47 -0.71
C GLY A 79 7.21 8.83 -1.78
N ILE A 80 6.75 8.86 -3.03
CA ILE A 80 7.51 9.25 -4.22
C ILE A 80 6.94 10.56 -4.75
N GLY A 81 7.80 11.52 -5.06
CA GLY A 81 7.38 12.79 -5.62
C GLY A 81 8.55 13.56 -6.20
N LYS A 82 8.32 14.83 -6.53
CA LYS A 82 9.35 15.73 -7.02
C LYS A 82 10.02 16.47 -5.86
N ASN A 83 11.35 16.54 -5.89
CA ASN A 83 12.11 17.40 -4.99
C ASN A 83 12.12 18.88 -5.48
N SER A 84 12.84 19.74 -4.79
CA SER A 84 12.96 21.18 -5.16
C SER A 84 13.59 21.44 -6.53
N GLU A 85 14.35 20.46 -7.05
CA GLU A 85 14.99 20.51 -8.36
C GLU A 85 14.12 19.90 -9.47
N GLY A 86 12.92 19.39 -9.12
CA GLY A 86 12.02 18.73 -10.06
C GLY A 86 12.37 17.28 -10.36
N LEU A 87 13.34 16.69 -9.66
CA LEU A 87 13.73 15.30 -9.80
C LEU A 87 12.77 14.38 -9.00
N THR A 88 12.43 13.25 -9.57
CA THR A 88 11.67 12.21 -8.90
C THR A 88 12.54 11.52 -7.86
N GLN A 89 12.05 11.46 -6.62
CA GLN A 89 12.76 10.79 -5.53
C GLN A 89 11.82 10.12 -4.53
N VAL A 90 12.36 9.19 -3.77
CA VAL A 90 11.75 8.62 -2.57
C VAL A 90 12.04 9.51 -1.38
N PHE A 91 11.02 9.80 -0.58
CA PHE A 91 11.14 10.59 0.64
C PHE A 91 11.25 9.69 1.88
N ASN A 92 11.90 10.23 2.92
CA ASN A 92 12.02 9.59 4.24
C ASN A 92 11.50 10.47 5.39
N ASP A 93 10.75 11.52 5.04
CA ASP A 93 10.19 12.48 5.98
C ASP A 93 8.85 12.03 6.57
N VAL A 94 8.44 12.70 7.62
CA VAL A 94 7.16 12.50 8.30
C VAL A 94 6.44 13.84 8.42
N HIS A 95 5.14 13.82 8.09
CA HIS A 95 4.26 14.96 8.27
C HIS A 95 3.13 14.59 9.22
N LYS A 96 2.75 15.53 10.08
CA LYS A 96 1.64 15.40 11.03
C LYS A 96 0.53 16.37 10.68
N TYR A 97 -0.68 15.85 10.59
CA TYR A 97 -1.90 16.65 10.45
C TYR A 97 -2.68 16.64 11.77
N ASN A 98 -3.07 17.82 12.21
CA ASN A 98 -3.94 18.01 13.39
C ASN A 98 -5.37 18.31 12.93
N PRO A 99 -6.34 17.38 13.15
CA PRO A 99 -7.73 17.59 12.73
C PRO A 99 -8.44 18.75 13.43
N LYS A 100 -8.01 19.11 14.66
CA LYS A 100 -8.62 20.19 15.45
C LYS A 100 -8.31 21.57 14.87
N THR A 101 -7.10 21.72 14.30
CA THR A 101 -6.64 23.00 13.73
C THR A 101 -6.67 23.01 12.21
N ASN A 102 -6.99 21.87 11.58
CA ASN A 102 -6.91 21.66 10.13
C ASN A 102 -5.56 22.14 9.56
N SER A 103 -4.47 21.68 10.14
CA SER A 103 -3.13 22.13 9.76
C SER A 103 -2.11 21.01 9.75
N TRP A 104 -1.12 21.15 8.87
CA TRP A 104 0.01 20.24 8.71
C TRP A 104 1.29 20.81 9.31
N VAL A 105 2.13 19.93 9.84
CA VAL A 105 3.50 20.22 10.26
C VAL A 105 4.42 19.15 9.71
N LYS A 106 5.50 19.55 9.03
CA LYS A 106 6.62 18.65 8.73
C LYS A 106 7.42 18.46 10.02
N LEU A 107 7.59 17.20 10.44
CA LEU A 107 8.35 16.90 11.64
C LEU A 107 9.86 16.98 11.35
N MET A 108 10.65 17.36 12.37
CA MET A 108 12.11 17.31 12.32
C MET A 108 12.59 15.88 12.58
N SER A 109 12.13 14.95 11.75
CA SER A 109 12.34 13.52 11.91
C SER A 109 12.42 12.85 10.53
N HIS A 110 13.44 12.05 10.32
CA HIS A 110 13.69 11.33 9.09
C HIS A 110 13.90 9.85 9.39
N ALA A 111 13.22 8.99 8.64
CA ALA A 111 13.52 7.57 8.68
C ALA A 111 14.93 7.29 8.15
N PRO A 112 15.62 6.26 8.67
CA PRO A 112 16.97 5.90 8.19
C PRO A 112 16.98 5.31 6.78
N VAL A 113 15.79 5.04 6.22
CA VAL A 113 15.58 4.53 4.84
C VAL A 113 14.51 5.35 4.14
N GLY A 114 14.53 5.38 2.82
CA GLY A 114 13.44 5.94 2.04
C GLY A 114 12.18 5.07 2.15
N MET A 115 11.02 5.71 2.09
CA MET A 115 9.74 5.05 2.28
C MET A 115 8.86 5.21 1.04
N ALA A 116 8.88 4.19 0.17
CA ALA A 116 7.99 4.09 -0.99
C ALA A 116 7.70 2.61 -1.29
N GLY A 117 6.44 2.28 -1.52
CA GLY A 117 6.00 0.89 -1.59
C GLY A 117 6.13 0.12 -0.27
N HIS A 118 6.45 0.82 0.82
CA HIS A 118 6.49 0.30 2.18
C HIS A 118 5.08 0.11 2.72
N VAL A 119 4.98 -0.61 3.83
CA VAL A 119 3.76 -0.72 4.62
C VAL A 119 3.92 -0.01 5.96
N THR A 120 2.82 0.51 6.48
CA THR A 120 2.75 1.10 7.82
C THR A 120 1.58 0.48 8.58
N PHE A 121 1.80 0.16 9.84
CA PHE A 121 0.76 -0.30 10.76
C PHE A 121 1.02 0.27 12.16
N VAL A 122 0.00 0.28 13.00
CA VAL A 122 0.09 0.82 14.37
C VAL A 122 0.04 -0.34 15.37
N HIS A 123 0.99 -0.34 16.30
CA HIS A 123 1.00 -1.27 17.43
C HIS A 123 1.47 -0.52 18.68
N ASN A 124 0.72 -0.63 19.78
CA ASN A 124 1.02 0.02 21.06
C ASN A 124 1.37 1.51 20.94
N GLY A 125 0.56 2.28 20.17
CA GLY A 125 0.72 3.72 20.01
C GLY A 125 1.92 4.17 19.18
N LYS A 126 2.63 3.25 18.53
CA LYS A 126 3.74 3.53 17.61
C LYS A 126 3.38 3.11 16.19
N ALA A 127 3.90 3.85 15.22
CA ALA A 127 3.87 3.42 13.82
C ALA A 127 5.06 2.51 13.52
N TYR A 128 4.79 1.39 12.87
CA TYR A 128 5.82 0.47 12.38
C TYR A 128 5.85 0.53 10.86
N VAL A 129 7.06 0.58 10.30
CA VAL A 129 7.31 0.67 8.86
C VAL A 129 8.25 -0.43 8.43
N THR A 130 7.93 -1.13 7.35
CA THR A 130 8.81 -2.14 6.74
C THR A 130 8.55 -2.27 5.24
N GLY A 131 9.48 -2.90 4.53
CA GLY A 131 9.38 -3.07 3.08
C GLY A 131 9.70 -1.79 2.31
N GLY A 132 9.40 -1.83 1.03
CA GLY A 132 9.61 -0.72 0.10
C GLY A 132 10.93 -0.79 -0.65
N VAL A 133 11.06 0.09 -1.64
CA VAL A 133 12.20 0.16 -2.54
C VAL A 133 13.45 0.71 -1.85
N ASN A 134 14.63 0.38 -2.37
CA ASN A 134 15.87 1.04 -1.95
C ASN A 134 15.93 2.46 -2.53
N GLN A 135 16.04 3.45 -1.66
CA GLN A 135 16.01 4.87 -2.02
C GLN A 135 17.12 5.24 -3.02
N ASN A 136 18.35 4.79 -2.78
CA ASN A 136 19.48 5.18 -3.62
C ASN A 136 19.37 4.58 -5.03
N ILE A 137 18.99 3.32 -5.13
CA ILE A 137 18.81 2.63 -6.43
C ILE A 137 17.65 3.26 -7.22
N PHE A 138 16.54 3.54 -6.55
CA PHE A 138 15.38 4.16 -7.17
C PHE A 138 15.67 5.60 -7.62
N ASN A 139 16.25 6.42 -6.76
CA ASN A 139 16.59 7.80 -7.08
C ASN A 139 17.61 7.86 -8.23
N GLY A 140 18.67 7.03 -8.17
CA GLY A 140 19.68 6.97 -9.24
C GLY A 140 19.09 6.63 -10.60
N TYR A 141 18.14 5.71 -10.68
CA TYR A 141 17.43 5.42 -11.92
C TYR A 141 16.71 6.65 -12.49
N PHE A 142 16.06 7.46 -11.67
CA PHE A 142 15.37 8.68 -12.14
C PHE A 142 16.33 9.82 -12.42
N GLU A 143 17.47 9.90 -11.76
CA GLU A 143 18.57 10.82 -12.08
C GLU A 143 19.13 10.51 -13.48
N ASP A 144 19.45 9.24 -13.74
CA ASP A 144 19.93 8.79 -15.06
C ASP A 144 18.92 9.09 -16.18
N LEU A 145 17.61 8.83 -15.93
CA LEU A 145 16.56 9.16 -16.90
C LEU A 145 16.46 10.67 -17.16
N ASN A 146 16.63 11.49 -16.13
CA ASN A 146 16.62 12.94 -16.26
C ASN A 146 17.82 13.45 -17.08
N GLU A 147 19.01 12.88 -16.86
CA GLU A 147 20.21 13.19 -17.64
C GLU A 147 20.09 12.77 -19.11
N ALA A 148 19.51 11.59 -19.36
CA ALA A 148 19.26 11.11 -20.72
C ALA A 148 18.28 12.00 -21.51
N GLY A 149 17.35 12.67 -20.80
CA GLY A 149 16.39 13.61 -21.37
C GLY A 149 15.55 12.99 -22.49
N LYS A 150 15.78 13.42 -23.73
CA LYS A 150 15.04 12.95 -24.92
C LYS A 150 15.83 11.92 -25.75
N ASP A 151 17.01 11.52 -25.32
CA ASP A 151 17.79 10.49 -26.02
C ASP A 151 17.17 9.12 -25.77
N GLN A 152 16.36 8.66 -26.73
CA GLN A 152 15.63 7.39 -26.60
C GLN A 152 16.59 6.20 -26.46
N THR A 153 17.74 6.21 -27.11
CA THR A 153 18.75 5.13 -27.03
C THR A 153 19.31 5.04 -25.60
N ALA A 154 19.62 6.20 -24.99
CA ALA A 154 20.07 6.26 -23.60
C ALA A 154 18.97 5.81 -22.65
N VAL A 155 17.73 6.26 -22.83
CA VAL A 155 16.57 5.85 -22.02
C VAL A 155 16.35 4.33 -22.08
N ASP A 156 16.37 3.74 -23.27
CA ASP A 156 16.19 2.29 -23.45
C ASP A 156 17.30 1.49 -22.74
N LYS A 157 18.54 1.96 -22.83
CA LYS A 157 19.69 1.34 -22.14
C LYS A 157 19.54 1.44 -20.61
N ILE A 158 19.13 2.59 -20.07
CA ILE A 158 18.90 2.81 -18.64
C ILE A 158 17.79 1.88 -18.15
N ASN A 159 16.66 1.81 -18.87
CA ASN A 159 15.55 0.93 -18.55
C ASN A 159 15.99 -0.54 -18.54
N ALA A 160 16.68 -0.99 -19.59
CA ALA A 160 17.17 -2.36 -19.66
C ALA A 160 18.11 -2.68 -18.48
N HIS A 161 19.05 -1.80 -18.18
CA HIS A 161 19.96 -1.96 -17.05
C HIS A 161 19.24 -1.97 -15.70
N TYR A 162 18.24 -1.10 -15.52
CA TYR A 162 17.47 -1.04 -14.27
C TYR A 162 16.62 -2.28 -14.05
N PHE A 163 15.94 -2.79 -15.09
CA PHE A 163 15.03 -3.93 -14.96
C PHE A 163 15.71 -5.30 -15.07
N ASP A 164 16.90 -5.39 -15.69
CA ASP A 164 17.65 -6.64 -15.88
C ASP A 164 18.60 -6.95 -14.72
N LYS A 165 18.06 -7.00 -13.49
CA LYS A 165 18.79 -7.36 -12.27
C LYS A 165 18.06 -8.47 -11.52
N LYS A 166 18.80 -9.24 -10.72
CA LYS A 166 18.21 -10.19 -9.78
C LYS A 166 17.48 -9.44 -8.65
N ALA A 167 16.53 -10.11 -8.01
CA ALA A 167 15.73 -9.51 -6.94
C ALA A 167 16.58 -8.99 -5.78
N GLU A 168 17.59 -9.73 -5.37
CA GLU A 168 18.51 -9.36 -4.30
C GLU A 168 19.31 -8.09 -4.59
N ASP A 169 19.56 -7.76 -5.86
CA ASP A 169 20.36 -6.60 -6.29
C ASP A 169 19.56 -5.27 -6.27
N TYR A 170 18.27 -5.32 -5.91
CA TYR A 170 17.48 -4.12 -5.66
C TYR A 170 17.52 -3.67 -4.20
N PHE A 171 18.00 -4.49 -3.28
CA PHE A 171 18.12 -4.16 -1.86
C PHE A 171 16.83 -3.55 -1.28
N PHE A 172 15.69 -4.13 -1.60
CA PHE A 172 14.44 -3.70 -1.00
C PHE A 172 14.51 -3.78 0.51
N ASN A 173 13.94 -2.79 1.19
CA ASN A 173 14.07 -2.65 2.64
C ASN A 173 13.47 -3.86 3.37
N LYS A 174 14.26 -4.51 4.21
CA LYS A 174 13.85 -5.59 5.10
C LYS A 174 13.81 -5.20 6.58
N PHE A 175 14.25 -3.97 6.92
CA PHE A 175 14.19 -3.50 8.30
C PHE A 175 12.75 -3.25 8.74
N LEU A 176 12.45 -3.60 9.97
CA LEU A 176 11.28 -3.13 10.68
C LEU A 176 11.72 -1.97 11.56
N LEU A 177 11.17 -0.80 11.28
CA LEU A 177 11.44 0.43 12.01
C LEU A 177 10.19 0.83 12.80
N SER A 178 10.36 1.37 13.99
CA SER A 178 9.28 1.97 14.75
C SER A 178 9.47 3.48 14.88
N PHE A 179 8.39 4.22 14.68
CA PHE A 179 8.31 5.66 14.90
C PHE A 179 7.46 5.92 16.14
N ASP A 180 8.04 6.61 17.12
CA ASP A 180 7.34 7.03 18.33
C ASP A 180 6.83 8.47 18.14
N PRO A 181 5.50 8.69 18.05
CA PRO A 181 4.96 10.04 17.81
C PRO A 181 5.17 11.00 18.99
N SER A 182 5.40 10.51 20.20
CA SER A 182 5.60 11.33 21.39
C SER A 182 7.00 11.95 21.44
N THR A 183 8.02 11.22 20.98
CA THR A 183 9.42 11.66 20.91
C THR A 183 9.86 12.06 19.51
N GLN A 184 9.06 11.71 18.49
CA GLN A 184 9.34 11.87 17.06
C GLN A 184 10.64 11.14 16.62
N GLN A 185 10.98 10.06 17.30
CA GLN A 185 12.20 9.30 17.04
C GLN A 185 11.90 7.96 16.34
N TRP A 186 12.84 7.58 15.50
CA TRP A 186 12.89 6.27 14.86
C TRP A 186 13.76 5.32 15.67
N SER A 187 13.34 4.05 15.73
CA SER A 187 14.11 2.99 16.36
C SER A 187 14.10 1.74 15.49
N TYR A 188 15.19 1.00 15.51
CA TYR A 188 15.27 -0.33 14.93
C TYR A 188 14.44 -1.31 15.79
N ALA A 189 13.48 -1.98 15.19
CA ALA A 189 12.62 -2.95 15.86
C ALA A 189 12.88 -4.40 15.40
N GLY A 190 13.72 -4.59 14.39
CA GLY A 190 14.06 -5.90 13.84
C GLY A 190 14.21 -5.86 12.33
N GLU A 191 14.32 -7.03 11.72
CA GLU A 191 14.34 -7.16 10.27
C GLU A 191 13.68 -8.47 9.82
N SER A 192 13.14 -8.46 8.61
CA SER A 192 12.66 -9.67 7.96
C SER A 192 13.83 -10.63 7.72
N PRO A 193 13.71 -11.92 8.08
CA PRO A 193 14.74 -12.92 7.77
C PRO A 193 14.78 -13.28 6.27
N TRP A 194 13.84 -12.75 5.50
CA TRP A 194 13.75 -12.91 4.06
C TRP A 194 14.07 -11.58 3.35
N TYR A 195 13.80 -11.51 2.06
CA TYR A 195 13.91 -10.25 1.30
C TYR A 195 12.81 -9.25 1.69
N GLY A 196 13.04 -7.97 1.44
CA GLY A 196 11.99 -6.95 1.51
C GLY A 196 11.05 -7.03 0.30
N THR A 197 9.83 -6.57 0.48
CA THR A 197 8.84 -6.45 -0.60
C THR A 197 8.31 -5.03 -0.70
N ALA A 198 7.93 -4.60 -1.91
CA ALA A 198 7.24 -3.34 -2.13
C ALA A 198 5.78 -3.59 -2.55
N GLY A 199 4.87 -2.71 -2.13
CA GLY A 199 3.45 -2.82 -2.51
C GLY A 199 2.72 -4.03 -1.92
N ALA A 200 3.19 -4.56 -0.79
CA ALA A 200 2.47 -5.57 -0.04
C ALA A 200 1.16 -4.98 0.55
N ALA A 201 0.15 -5.82 0.70
CA ALA A 201 -0.99 -5.49 1.54
C ALA A 201 -0.63 -5.73 3.01
N VAL A 202 -1.16 -4.91 3.91
CA VAL A 202 -0.93 -5.03 5.34
C VAL A 202 -2.23 -5.00 6.11
N VAL A 203 -2.33 -5.86 7.12
CA VAL A 203 -3.41 -5.83 8.10
C VAL A 203 -2.87 -6.23 9.46
N ASN A 204 -3.29 -5.54 10.50
CA ASN A 204 -2.97 -5.91 11.88
C ASN A 204 -4.24 -6.19 12.69
N LYS A 205 -4.13 -7.14 13.61
CA LYS A 205 -5.16 -7.49 14.57
C LYS A 205 -4.50 -7.91 15.88
N GLY A 206 -4.74 -7.12 16.93
CA GLY A 206 -4.09 -7.33 18.23
C GLY A 206 -2.57 -7.28 18.09
N ASP A 207 -1.91 -8.32 18.56
CA ASP A 207 -0.46 -8.44 18.53
C ASP A 207 0.11 -9.09 17.25
N LYS A 208 -0.72 -9.23 16.22
CA LYS A 208 -0.30 -9.83 14.95
C LYS A 208 -0.51 -8.90 13.78
N THR A 209 0.45 -8.92 12.86
CA THR A 209 0.40 -8.17 11.60
C THR A 209 0.78 -9.10 10.46
N TRP A 210 0.02 -9.04 9.37
CA TRP A 210 0.28 -9.83 8.17
C TRP A 210 0.68 -8.92 7.02
N LEU A 211 1.75 -9.32 6.33
CA LEU A 211 2.23 -8.73 5.08
C LEU A 211 1.94 -9.74 3.97
N ILE A 212 1.13 -9.33 3.00
CA ILE A 212 0.59 -10.26 2.01
C ILE A 212 1.00 -9.83 0.62
N ASN A 213 1.71 -10.70 -0.10
CA ASN A 213 2.17 -10.51 -1.47
C ASN A 213 3.10 -9.28 -1.64
N GLY A 214 2.94 -8.51 -2.70
CA GLY A 214 3.83 -7.42 -3.08
C GLY A 214 4.77 -7.81 -4.21
N GLU A 215 5.79 -7.03 -4.45
CA GLU A 215 6.83 -7.33 -5.43
C GLU A 215 8.21 -7.50 -4.78
N ALA A 216 8.93 -8.50 -5.25
CA ALA A 216 10.30 -8.79 -4.82
C ALA A 216 11.33 -7.93 -5.54
N LYS A 217 10.98 -7.43 -6.72
CA LYS A 217 11.70 -6.46 -7.55
C LYS A 217 10.71 -5.82 -8.53
N PRO A 218 11.06 -4.71 -9.18
CA PRO A 218 10.18 -4.12 -10.19
C PRO A 218 9.70 -5.15 -11.22
N GLY A 219 8.37 -5.30 -11.34
CA GLY A 219 7.72 -6.21 -12.27
C GLY A 219 7.65 -7.69 -11.89
N LEU A 220 8.30 -8.11 -10.81
CA LEU A 220 8.21 -9.48 -10.29
C LEU A 220 7.46 -9.50 -8.96
N ARG A 221 6.24 -10.03 -8.97
CA ARG A 221 5.41 -10.14 -7.76
C ARG A 221 5.73 -11.42 -6.99
N THR A 222 5.26 -11.48 -5.75
CA THR A 222 5.35 -12.65 -4.87
C THR A 222 3.99 -13.00 -4.30
N ASP A 223 3.74 -14.28 -4.12
CA ASP A 223 2.57 -14.83 -3.44
C ASP A 223 2.80 -15.06 -1.94
N ALA A 224 3.98 -14.69 -1.43
CA ALA A 224 4.38 -14.91 -0.06
C ALA A 224 3.49 -14.17 0.94
N VAL A 225 3.34 -14.76 2.12
CA VAL A 225 2.65 -14.18 3.28
C VAL A 225 3.56 -14.29 4.49
N PHE A 226 3.77 -13.17 5.15
CA PHE A 226 4.55 -13.10 6.38
C PHE A 226 3.68 -12.62 7.54
N GLU A 227 3.85 -13.22 8.69
CA GLU A 227 3.22 -12.79 9.94
C GLU A 227 4.29 -12.26 10.88
N LEU A 228 4.05 -11.07 11.44
CA LEU A 228 4.79 -10.52 12.56
C LEU A 228 3.97 -10.79 13.82
N ASP A 229 4.58 -11.41 14.82
CA ASP A 229 3.95 -11.77 16.08
C ASP A 229 4.65 -11.04 17.24
N PHE A 230 3.91 -10.15 17.90
CA PHE A 230 4.35 -9.33 19.03
C PHE A 230 3.90 -9.91 20.38
N THR A 231 3.30 -11.12 20.42
CA THR A 231 2.73 -11.68 21.66
C THR A 231 3.73 -12.03 22.75
N GLY A 232 5.01 -12.15 22.41
CA GLY A 232 6.08 -12.47 23.34
C GLY A 232 7.00 -11.30 23.67
N ASN A 233 8.06 -11.56 24.44
CA ASN A 233 9.09 -10.57 24.72
C ASN A 233 9.94 -10.22 23.49
N ASN A 234 9.94 -11.08 22.49
CA ASN A 234 10.68 -10.90 21.24
C ASN A 234 9.72 -11.00 20.05
N LEU A 235 9.84 -10.05 19.15
CA LEU A 235 9.14 -10.11 17.86
C LEU A 235 9.55 -11.38 17.10
N LYS A 236 8.56 -12.10 16.59
CA LYS A 236 8.77 -13.26 15.71
C LYS A 236 8.24 -12.98 14.32
N TRP A 237 9.00 -13.45 13.33
CA TRP A 237 8.57 -13.50 11.95
C TRP A 237 8.23 -14.94 11.56
N ASN A 238 7.05 -15.15 11.03
CA ASN A 238 6.58 -16.44 10.54
C ASN A 238 6.26 -16.34 9.04
N LYS A 239 6.67 -17.34 8.28
CA LYS A 239 6.22 -17.47 6.88
C LYS A 239 5.02 -18.41 6.86
N LEU A 240 3.92 -17.92 6.33
CA LEU A 240 2.68 -18.69 6.20
C LEU A 240 2.55 -19.29 4.80
N ALA A 241 1.52 -20.13 4.60
CA ALA A 241 1.20 -20.63 3.28
C ALA A 241 0.93 -19.47 2.32
N PRO A 242 1.42 -19.54 1.07
CA PRO A 242 1.25 -18.48 0.10
C PRO A 242 -0.21 -18.38 -0.37
N VAL A 243 -0.58 -17.19 -0.86
CA VAL A 243 -1.85 -17.01 -1.56
C VAL A 243 -1.80 -17.76 -2.89
N SER A 244 -2.86 -18.51 -3.21
CA SER A 244 -2.95 -19.30 -4.44
C SER A 244 -3.10 -18.41 -5.69
N SER A 245 -2.03 -17.70 -6.02
CA SER A 245 -1.92 -16.92 -7.25
C SER A 245 -0.54 -17.18 -7.86
N PRO A 246 -0.45 -17.74 -9.06
CA PRO A 246 0.82 -18.25 -9.60
C PRO A 246 1.95 -17.22 -9.63
N ASP A 247 1.64 -15.98 -10.00
CA ASP A 247 2.62 -14.91 -10.13
C ASP A 247 2.65 -13.95 -8.92
N GLY A 248 1.64 -14.02 -8.04
CA GLY A 248 1.43 -13.01 -7.00
C GLY A 248 0.93 -11.68 -7.55
N VAL A 249 0.65 -10.74 -6.64
CA VAL A 249 0.16 -9.40 -6.98
C VAL A 249 0.78 -8.34 -6.06
N ALA A 250 0.80 -7.08 -6.49
CA ALA A 250 1.12 -5.92 -5.66
C ALA A 250 -0.08 -4.97 -5.59
N GLY A 251 -0.14 -4.13 -4.56
CA GLY A 251 -1.23 -3.17 -4.37
C GLY A 251 -2.57 -3.83 -4.08
N GLY A 252 -2.57 -5.04 -3.53
CA GLY A 252 -3.77 -5.72 -3.05
C GLY A 252 -4.32 -5.10 -1.76
N PHE A 253 -5.46 -5.60 -1.32
CA PHE A 253 -6.21 -5.12 -0.17
C PHE A 253 -6.27 -6.20 0.90
N ALA A 254 -6.02 -5.84 2.15
CA ALA A 254 -6.12 -6.78 3.26
C ALA A 254 -6.94 -6.19 4.41
N GLY A 255 -7.63 -7.05 5.13
CA GLY A 255 -8.45 -6.68 6.28
C GLY A 255 -8.91 -7.88 7.08
N VAL A 256 -9.66 -7.60 8.14
CA VAL A 256 -10.28 -8.62 8.98
C VAL A 256 -11.79 -8.35 9.05
N SER A 257 -12.58 -9.39 8.91
CA SER A 257 -14.03 -9.35 9.16
C SER A 257 -14.44 -10.59 9.94
N ASN A 258 -15.10 -10.39 11.10
CA ASN A 258 -15.53 -11.48 11.97
C ASN A 258 -14.46 -12.57 12.17
N ASP A 259 -13.25 -12.15 12.56
CA ASP A 259 -12.07 -12.98 12.74
C ASP A 259 -11.47 -13.63 11.49
N SER A 260 -12.09 -13.47 10.34
CA SER A 260 -11.56 -13.94 9.05
C SER A 260 -10.57 -12.93 8.49
N LEU A 261 -9.35 -13.40 8.19
CA LEU A 261 -8.36 -12.61 7.46
C LEU A 261 -8.71 -12.64 5.97
N ILE A 262 -8.79 -11.46 5.37
CA ILE A 262 -9.19 -11.24 3.97
C ILE A 262 -8.00 -10.70 3.18
N PHE A 263 -7.80 -11.23 1.97
CA PHE A 263 -6.93 -10.64 0.95
C PHE A 263 -7.68 -10.55 -0.38
N ALA A 264 -7.66 -9.38 -1.03
CA ALA A 264 -8.42 -9.16 -2.26
C ALA A 264 -7.66 -8.31 -3.28
N GLY A 265 -7.96 -8.52 -4.56
CA GLY A 265 -7.46 -7.67 -5.64
C GLY A 265 -5.96 -7.77 -5.87
N GLY A 266 -5.37 -6.64 -6.26
CA GLY A 266 -3.96 -6.50 -6.61
C GLY A 266 -3.69 -6.60 -8.11
N ALA A 267 -2.49 -6.18 -8.51
CA ALA A 267 -2.04 -6.18 -9.91
C ALA A 267 -0.75 -6.98 -10.10
N GLY A 268 -0.64 -7.66 -11.23
CA GLY A 268 0.51 -8.49 -11.55
C GLY A 268 0.76 -8.60 -13.05
N PHE A 269 1.80 -9.35 -13.38
CA PHE A 269 2.19 -9.67 -14.76
C PHE A 269 2.22 -11.19 -14.91
N LYS A 270 1.17 -11.72 -15.54
CA LYS A 270 1.02 -13.17 -15.72
C LYS A 270 2.18 -13.72 -16.55
N GLY A 271 2.89 -14.73 -16.00
CA GLY A 271 4.06 -15.34 -16.62
C GLY A 271 5.39 -14.70 -16.19
N SER A 272 5.40 -13.62 -15.41
CA SER A 272 6.66 -12.98 -14.99
C SER A 272 7.51 -13.88 -14.09
N ARG A 273 6.89 -14.68 -13.23
CA ARG A 273 7.61 -15.63 -12.38
C ARG A 273 8.30 -16.72 -13.21
N GLU A 274 7.61 -17.29 -14.19
CA GLU A 274 8.19 -18.28 -15.10
C GLU A 274 9.36 -17.69 -15.89
N ASN A 275 9.20 -16.48 -16.42
CA ASN A 275 10.30 -15.78 -17.10
C ASN A 275 11.52 -15.64 -16.19
N TYR A 276 11.32 -15.19 -14.96
CA TYR A 276 12.42 -15.01 -14.01
C TYR A 276 13.09 -16.33 -13.62
N GLN A 277 12.32 -17.39 -13.38
CA GLN A 277 12.83 -18.74 -13.11
C GLN A 277 13.65 -19.32 -14.27
N ASN A 278 13.31 -18.92 -15.49
CA ASN A 278 14.04 -19.27 -16.71
C ASN A 278 15.25 -18.36 -17.00
N GLY A 279 15.63 -17.51 -16.03
CA GLY A 279 16.82 -16.66 -16.11
C GLY A 279 16.60 -15.29 -16.78
N LYS A 280 15.35 -14.93 -17.13
CA LYS A 280 15.01 -13.62 -17.67
C LYS A 280 14.80 -12.63 -16.52
N ASN A 281 15.84 -11.87 -16.14
CA ASN A 281 15.74 -10.91 -15.04
C ASN A 281 14.74 -9.78 -15.32
N TYR A 282 14.66 -9.26 -16.55
CA TYR A 282 13.59 -8.35 -16.96
C TYR A 282 12.26 -9.13 -17.11
N ALA A 283 11.79 -9.67 -16.00
CA ALA A 283 10.75 -10.70 -15.93
C ALA A 283 9.42 -10.30 -16.59
N HIS A 284 9.06 -9.02 -16.53
CA HIS A 284 7.79 -8.50 -17.06
C HIS A 284 7.92 -7.84 -18.45
N GLU A 285 9.10 -7.91 -19.09
CA GLU A 285 9.29 -7.33 -20.42
C GLU A 285 8.28 -7.92 -21.43
N GLY A 286 7.54 -7.03 -22.09
CA GLY A 286 6.51 -7.41 -23.07
C GLY A 286 5.23 -7.99 -22.47
N LEU A 287 5.12 -8.14 -21.16
CA LEU A 287 3.92 -8.64 -20.49
C LEU A 287 2.94 -7.50 -20.18
N LYS A 288 1.66 -7.81 -20.24
CA LYS A 288 0.59 -6.87 -19.92
C LYS A 288 0.24 -6.96 -18.44
N LYS A 289 0.13 -5.79 -17.78
CA LYS A 289 -0.36 -5.68 -16.42
C LYS A 289 -1.82 -6.12 -16.33
N SER A 290 -2.13 -6.98 -15.38
CA SER A 290 -3.49 -7.48 -15.11
C SER A 290 -3.90 -7.17 -13.68
N TYR A 291 -5.22 -7.12 -13.44
CA TYR A 291 -5.81 -6.77 -12.15
C TYR A 291 -6.68 -7.93 -11.67
N SER A 292 -6.39 -8.42 -10.48
CA SER A 292 -7.17 -9.50 -9.87
C SER A 292 -8.48 -8.97 -9.29
N ALA A 293 -9.54 -9.74 -9.45
CA ALA A 293 -10.80 -9.56 -8.74
C ALA A 293 -10.96 -10.55 -7.57
N ASP A 294 -10.04 -11.50 -7.41
CA ASP A 294 -10.16 -12.58 -6.45
C ASP A 294 -10.19 -12.07 -5.00
N ILE A 295 -11.04 -12.68 -4.20
CA ILE A 295 -11.10 -12.51 -2.74
C ILE A 295 -10.73 -13.85 -2.12
N HIS A 296 -9.71 -13.84 -1.28
CA HIS A 296 -9.22 -15.00 -0.55
C HIS A 296 -9.47 -14.84 0.94
N LEU A 297 -9.84 -15.92 1.61
CA LEU A 297 -9.93 -16.02 3.06
C LEU A 297 -8.86 -16.98 3.57
N TRP A 298 -8.23 -16.57 4.69
CA TRP A 298 -7.35 -17.46 5.45
C TRP A 298 -8.18 -18.39 6.32
N HIS A 299 -8.10 -19.68 6.07
CA HIS A 299 -8.82 -20.69 6.82
C HIS A 299 -7.99 -21.97 6.95
N ASN A 300 -7.93 -22.53 8.15
CA ASN A 300 -7.23 -23.81 8.43
C ASN A 300 -5.80 -23.88 7.87
N GLY A 301 -5.02 -22.79 7.98
CA GLY A 301 -3.62 -22.77 7.58
C GLY A 301 -3.38 -22.56 6.07
N LYS A 302 -4.38 -22.20 5.30
CA LYS A 302 -4.28 -21.92 3.86
C LYS A 302 -5.18 -20.79 3.42
N TRP A 303 -4.95 -20.29 2.21
CA TRP A 303 -5.80 -19.31 1.54
C TRP A 303 -6.75 -20.03 0.56
N ASP A 304 -8.02 -19.78 0.70
CA ASP A 304 -9.04 -20.28 -0.21
C ASP A 304 -9.71 -19.11 -0.94
N LYS A 305 -9.84 -19.21 -2.28
CA LYS A 305 -10.64 -18.24 -3.04
C LYS A 305 -12.10 -18.40 -2.63
N SER A 306 -12.68 -17.33 -2.10
CA SER A 306 -14.00 -17.33 -1.45
C SER A 306 -14.99 -16.35 -2.06
N GLY A 307 -14.55 -15.53 -3.04
CA GLY A 307 -15.39 -14.57 -3.72
C GLY A 307 -14.63 -13.76 -4.76
N GLU A 308 -15.30 -12.78 -5.32
CA GLU A 308 -14.73 -11.86 -6.31
C GLU A 308 -15.27 -10.43 -6.12
N LEU A 309 -14.43 -9.45 -6.40
CA LEU A 309 -14.82 -8.06 -6.64
C LEU A 309 -15.59 -7.96 -7.98
N SER A 310 -16.42 -6.95 -8.13
CA SER A 310 -17.13 -6.70 -9.39
C SER A 310 -16.19 -6.43 -10.58
N GLN A 311 -14.99 -5.94 -10.30
CA GLN A 311 -13.90 -5.77 -11.27
C GLN A 311 -12.53 -5.85 -10.58
N GLY A 312 -11.51 -6.30 -11.32
CA GLY A 312 -10.14 -6.33 -10.85
C GLY A 312 -9.63 -4.93 -10.48
N ARG A 313 -8.96 -4.82 -9.32
CA ARG A 313 -8.61 -3.54 -8.71
C ARG A 313 -7.31 -3.66 -7.90
N ALA A 314 -6.49 -2.60 -7.92
CA ALA A 314 -5.27 -2.49 -7.13
C ALA A 314 -5.00 -1.03 -6.71
N TYR A 315 -4.06 -0.82 -5.78
CA TYR A 315 -3.53 0.50 -5.42
C TYR A 315 -4.57 1.52 -4.91
N GLY A 316 -5.65 1.05 -4.30
CA GLY A 316 -6.56 1.85 -3.49
C GLY A 316 -6.16 1.83 -2.02
N VAL A 317 -7.06 2.26 -1.16
CA VAL A 317 -6.87 2.28 0.29
C VAL A 317 -7.69 1.17 0.93
N SER A 318 -7.06 0.42 1.86
CA SER A 318 -7.73 -0.57 2.73
C SER A 318 -7.92 0.01 4.12
N LEU A 319 -9.15 -0.02 4.64
CA LEU A 319 -9.45 0.44 6.01
C LEU A 319 -10.35 -0.57 6.72
N PRO A 320 -10.18 -0.75 8.05
CA PRO A 320 -11.16 -1.47 8.86
C PRO A 320 -12.38 -0.57 9.08
N TRP A 321 -13.57 -1.05 8.77
CA TRP A 321 -14.80 -0.31 9.03
C TRP A 321 -15.99 -1.26 9.23
N ASN A 322 -16.77 -1.07 10.31
CA ASN A 322 -17.94 -1.88 10.62
C ASN A 322 -17.67 -3.39 10.60
N ASN A 323 -16.55 -3.81 11.22
CA ASN A 323 -16.12 -5.20 11.25
C ASN A 323 -15.97 -5.82 9.83
N SER A 324 -15.53 -5.03 8.88
CA SER A 324 -15.39 -5.38 7.46
C SER A 324 -14.13 -4.72 6.88
N LEU A 325 -13.74 -5.16 5.69
CA LEU A 325 -12.71 -4.49 4.89
C LEU A 325 -13.38 -3.47 3.96
N LEU A 326 -13.09 -2.19 4.19
CA LEU A 326 -13.47 -1.10 3.30
C LEU A 326 -12.32 -0.81 2.32
N ILE A 327 -12.62 -0.84 1.04
CA ILE A 327 -11.71 -0.46 -0.04
C ILE A 327 -12.21 0.84 -0.66
N ILE A 328 -11.34 1.84 -0.80
CA ILE A 328 -11.66 3.13 -1.40
C ILE A 328 -10.79 3.37 -2.62
N GLY A 329 -11.41 3.65 -3.76
CA GLY A 329 -10.73 3.93 -5.01
C GLY A 329 -9.93 2.74 -5.53
N GLY A 330 -8.82 3.03 -6.14
CA GLY A 330 -7.90 2.08 -6.75
C GLY A 330 -7.78 2.25 -8.26
N GLU A 331 -6.94 1.42 -8.83
CA GLU A 331 -6.64 1.34 -10.26
C GLU A 331 -7.27 0.07 -10.84
N THR A 332 -7.91 0.20 -11.99
CA THR A 332 -8.52 -0.89 -12.73
C THR A 332 -7.86 -1.07 -14.10
N ALA A 333 -8.38 -1.96 -14.94
CA ALA A 333 -7.84 -2.24 -16.26
C ALA A 333 -7.52 -0.96 -17.05
N GLY A 334 -6.35 -0.94 -17.66
CA GLY A 334 -5.82 0.23 -18.39
C GLY A 334 -5.26 1.34 -17.50
N GLY A 335 -5.04 1.08 -16.21
CA GLY A 335 -4.49 2.08 -15.27
C GLY A 335 -5.49 3.14 -14.84
N LYS A 336 -6.80 2.90 -15.02
CA LYS A 336 -7.86 3.85 -14.73
C LYS A 336 -8.12 3.94 -13.23
N ALA A 337 -8.04 5.13 -12.66
CA ALA A 337 -8.46 5.39 -11.30
C ALA A 337 -10.00 5.44 -11.19
N VAL A 338 -10.55 4.97 -10.08
CA VAL A 338 -12.01 4.92 -9.82
C VAL A 338 -12.37 5.77 -8.60
N THR A 339 -13.67 6.09 -8.46
CA THR A 339 -14.22 6.94 -7.39
C THR A 339 -15.01 6.17 -6.34
N ASP A 340 -15.36 4.92 -6.63
CA ASP A 340 -16.24 4.10 -5.81
C ASP A 340 -15.50 3.46 -4.62
N SER A 341 -16.29 2.96 -3.70
CA SER A 341 -15.83 2.19 -2.53
C SER A 341 -16.47 0.81 -2.53
N VAL A 342 -15.76 -0.16 -1.99
CA VAL A 342 -16.23 -1.55 -1.85
C VAL A 342 -16.11 -1.97 -0.40
N LEU A 343 -17.15 -2.63 0.12
CA LEU A 343 -17.14 -3.23 1.45
C LEU A 343 -17.18 -4.75 1.34
N ILE A 344 -16.19 -5.41 1.93
CA ILE A 344 -16.13 -6.87 2.00
C ILE A 344 -16.40 -7.29 3.45
N THR A 345 -17.49 -8.02 3.64
CA THR A 345 -17.90 -8.57 4.93
C THR A 345 -17.89 -10.09 4.86
N VAL A 346 -17.41 -10.74 5.92
CA VAL A 346 -17.43 -12.19 6.06
C VAL A 346 -18.34 -12.57 7.21
N LYS A 347 -19.28 -13.47 6.97
CA LYS A 347 -20.14 -14.06 7.99
C LYS A 347 -20.27 -15.56 7.70
N ASP A 348 -20.03 -16.39 8.70
CA ASP A 348 -20.11 -17.86 8.60
C ASP A 348 -19.31 -18.39 7.38
N ASN A 349 -18.09 -17.87 7.18
CA ASN A 349 -17.21 -18.14 6.04
C ASN A 349 -17.78 -17.76 4.66
N LYS A 350 -18.84 -16.98 4.63
CA LYS A 350 -19.43 -16.45 3.37
C LYS A 350 -19.02 -14.99 3.18
N VAL A 351 -18.50 -14.70 2.00
CA VAL A 351 -18.15 -13.35 1.56
C VAL A 351 -19.38 -12.63 1.02
N THR A 352 -19.58 -11.41 1.46
CA THR A 352 -20.53 -10.45 0.88
C THR A 352 -19.76 -9.24 0.39
N VAL A 353 -20.04 -8.79 -0.83
CA VAL A 353 -19.42 -7.62 -1.44
C VAL A 353 -20.53 -6.60 -1.72
N GLN A 354 -20.34 -5.37 -1.19
CA GLN A 354 -21.18 -4.20 -1.51
C GLN A 354 -20.33 -3.18 -2.27
N ASN A 355 -20.88 -2.61 -3.32
CA ASN A 355 -20.25 -1.54 -4.11
C ASN A 355 -20.92 -0.20 -3.83
#